data_7b95228dbce1a589fdf7c0ca1ca7b1cb
#
_entry.id   7b95228dbce1a589fdf7c0ca1ca7b1cb
#
_cell.length_a   1.000
_cell.length_b   1.000
_cell.length_c   1.000
_cell.angle_alpha   90.00
_cell.angle_beta   90.00
_cell.angle_gamma   90.00
#
_symmetry.space_group_name_H-M   'P 1'
#
loop_
_entity.id
_entity.type
_entity.pdbx_description
1 polymer ?
#
loop_
_entity_poly.entity_id
_entity_poly.type
_entity_poly.pdbx_seq_one_letter_code
_entity_poly.pdbx_strand_id
1 'polypeptide(L)'
;QDRGITLFATVSVVFCVLFFWRTLTIKTPIVDLRAYRDRNFAVGSVMTFVLGIGLFGLTYLYPLYLARIRGYDSLRIGETVFVTGLFMFLAAPIVGMLSRKVDPRKLIFLGLLGFAISAFELTPITEDWAFNELFFPQALRGVSLMMCMLPINSLALGTLPPDRVKNASGLFNLTRNLGGAVGLAAINTILQRRTDIHASQLSEHVGWGSS
;
A
#
# COMPACT_ATOMS: atom_id res chain seq x y z
N GLN A 1 19.06 24.46 9.05
CA GLN A 1 18.04 23.49 8.63
C GLN A 1 17.40 22.77 9.81
N ASP A 2 18.14 22.47 10.89
CA ASP A 2 17.63 21.65 12.01
C ASP A 2 16.53 22.35 12.85
N ARG A 3 16.58 23.68 13.01
CA ARG A 3 15.57 24.40 13.80
C ARG A 3 14.16 24.34 13.17
N GLY A 4 14.05 24.40 11.85
CA GLY A 4 12.77 24.26 11.15
C GLY A 4 12.18 22.87 11.30
N ILE A 5 13.00 21.84 11.12
CA ILE A 5 12.58 20.44 11.26
C ILE A 5 12.11 20.15 12.69
N THR A 6 12.88 20.63 13.68
CA THR A 6 12.54 20.47 15.10
C THR A 6 11.23 21.18 15.46
N LEU A 7 11.00 22.38 14.93
CA LEU A 7 9.78 23.14 15.15
C LEU A 7 8.56 22.42 14.54
N PHE A 8 8.66 21.96 13.29
CA PHE A 8 7.57 21.20 12.65
C PHE A 8 7.30 19.86 13.36
N ALA A 9 8.34 19.15 13.82
CA ALA A 9 8.20 17.92 14.59
C ALA A 9 7.48 18.19 15.92
N THR A 10 7.87 19.23 16.65
CA THR A 10 7.25 19.62 17.93
C THR A 10 5.78 19.99 17.74
N VAL A 11 5.49 20.82 16.72
CA VAL A 11 4.11 21.20 16.37
C VAL A 11 3.28 19.97 16.02
N SER A 12 3.81 19.06 15.22
CA SER A 12 3.13 17.81 14.85
C SER A 12 2.81 16.95 16.07
N VAL A 13 3.74 16.80 16.99
CA VAL A 13 3.54 16.02 18.22
C VAL A 13 2.46 16.68 19.09
N VAL A 14 2.50 18.01 19.28
CA VAL A 14 1.50 18.73 20.06
C VAL A 14 0.09 18.56 19.48
N PHE A 15 -0.06 18.76 18.15
CA PHE A 15 -1.36 18.57 17.50
C PHE A 15 -1.83 17.12 17.53
N CYS A 16 -0.93 16.16 17.43
CA CYS A 16 -1.24 14.74 17.56
C CYS A 16 -1.78 14.43 18.97
N VAL A 17 -1.12 14.89 20.01
CA VAL A 17 -1.56 14.71 21.41
C VAL A 17 -2.92 15.38 21.65
N LEU A 18 -3.10 16.61 21.19
CA LEU A 18 -4.37 17.35 21.30
C LEU A 18 -5.50 16.65 20.55
N PHE A 19 -5.22 16.09 19.35
CA PHE A 19 -6.18 15.33 18.57
C PHE A 19 -6.64 14.08 19.32
N PHE A 20 -5.70 13.27 19.82
CA PHE A 20 -6.04 12.06 20.58
C PHE A 20 -6.80 12.39 21.86
N TRP A 21 -6.34 13.39 22.62
CA TRP A 21 -7.02 13.82 23.84
C TRP A 21 -8.46 14.26 23.56
N ARG A 22 -8.66 15.12 22.55
CA ARG A 22 -10.00 15.57 22.15
C ARG A 22 -10.89 14.42 21.66
N THR A 23 -10.34 13.51 20.84
CA THR A 23 -11.08 12.36 20.31
C THR A 23 -11.56 11.41 21.42
N LEU A 24 -10.77 11.22 22.46
CA LEU A 24 -11.12 10.39 23.61
C LEU A 24 -12.10 11.04 24.58
N THR A 25 -12.17 12.38 24.60
CA THR A 25 -12.96 13.14 25.58
C THR A 25 -14.37 13.49 25.06
N ILE A 26 -14.55 13.61 23.74
CA ILE A 26 -15.84 14.01 23.14
C ILE A 26 -16.80 12.82 23.09
N LYS A 27 -18.10 13.08 23.37
CA LYS A 27 -19.16 12.05 23.33
C LYS A 27 -19.48 11.57 21.89
N THR A 28 -19.34 12.43 20.90
CA THR A 28 -19.55 12.15 19.47
C THR A 28 -18.31 12.51 18.66
N PRO A 29 -17.23 11.70 18.72
CA PRO A 29 -16.02 12.01 18.00
C PRO A 29 -16.21 11.81 16.48
N ILE A 30 -15.55 12.65 15.67
CA ILE A 30 -15.51 12.51 14.21
C ILE A 30 -14.82 11.19 13.85
N VAL A 31 -13.82 10.78 14.64
CA VAL A 31 -13.10 9.51 14.51
C VAL A 31 -13.42 8.66 15.74
N ASP A 32 -14.23 7.61 15.57
CA ASP A 32 -14.62 6.72 16.68
C ASP A 32 -13.58 5.60 16.89
N LEU A 33 -12.58 5.89 17.73
CA LEU A 33 -11.56 4.89 18.11
C LEU A 33 -12.15 3.67 18.84
N ARG A 34 -13.40 3.78 19.35
CA ARG A 34 -14.08 2.66 20.00
C ARG A 34 -14.39 1.52 19.02
N ALA A 35 -14.38 1.79 17.71
CA ALA A 35 -14.50 0.76 16.69
C ALA A 35 -13.41 -0.33 16.80
N TYR A 36 -12.21 0.01 17.30
CA TYR A 36 -11.14 -0.98 17.55
C TYR A 36 -11.44 -1.98 18.67
N ARG A 37 -12.48 -1.75 19.47
CA ARG A 37 -12.95 -2.76 20.46
C ARG A 37 -13.64 -3.93 19.78
N ASP A 38 -14.19 -3.74 18.59
CA ASP A 38 -14.68 -4.83 17.76
C ASP A 38 -13.50 -5.60 17.17
N ARG A 39 -13.46 -6.91 17.44
CA ARG A 39 -12.36 -7.78 17.03
C ARG A 39 -12.21 -7.86 15.51
N ASN A 40 -13.33 -7.90 14.79
CA ASN A 40 -13.31 -8.00 13.34
C ASN A 40 -12.80 -6.70 12.71
N PHE A 41 -13.20 -5.55 13.25
CA PHE A 41 -12.69 -4.25 12.83
C PHE A 41 -11.19 -4.11 13.13
N ALA A 42 -10.73 -4.51 14.32
CA ALA A 42 -9.31 -4.44 14.68
C ALA A 42 -8.45 -5.31 13.76
N VAL A 43 -8.82 -6.59 13.56
CA VAL A 43 -8.11 -7.51 12.66
C VAL A 43 -8.16 -7.00 11.20
N GLY A 44 -9.33 -6.54 10.73
CA GLY A 44 -9.46 -5.96 9.40
C GLY A 44 -8.60 -4.71 9.21
N SER A 45 -8.45 -3.89 10.26
CA SER A 45 -7.58 -2.72 10.25
C SER A 45 -6.09 -3.09 10.13
N VAL A 46 -5.64 -4.12 10.83
CA VAL A 46 -4.26 -4.64 10.66
C VAL A 46 -4.06 -5.16 9.24
N MET A 47 -5.00 -5.94 8.72
CA MET A 47 -4.91 -6.45 7.35
C MET A 47 -4.89 -5.33 6.31
N THR A 48 -5.73 -4.29 6.47
CA THR A 48 -5.75 -3.17 5.54
C THR A 48 -4.50 -2.29 5.64
N PHE A 49 -3.87 -2.22 6.83
CA PHE A 49 -2.57 -1.58 7.02
C PHE A 49 -1.48 -2.30 6.21
N VAL A 50 -1.40 -3.64 6.33
CA VAL A 50 -0.43 -4.46 5.57
C VAL A 50 -0.68 -4.35 4.06
N LEU A 51 -1.96 -4.40 3.63
CA LEU A 51 -2.31 -4.16 2.23
C LEU A 51 -1.92 -2.76 1.77
N GLY A 52 -2.02 -1.76 2.64
CA GLY A 52 -1.57 -0.39 2.36
C GLY A 52 -0.09 -0.34 2.03
N ILE A 53 0.76 -1.02 2.81
CA ILE A 53 2.20 -1.13 2.53
C ILE A 53 2.44 -1.67 1.12
N GLY A 54 1.83 -2.80 0.78
CA GLY A 54 2.01 -3.44 -0.53
C GLY A 54 1.43 -2.61 -1.68
N LEU A 55 0.21 -2.10 -1.51
CA LEU A 55 -0.48 -1.31 -2.54
C LEU A 55 0.32 -0.06 -2.92
N PHE A 56 0.65 0.77 -1.94
CA PHE A 56 1.37 2.03 -2.18
C PHE A 56 2.81 1.78 -2.57
N GLY A 57 3.47 0.75 -2.00
CA GLY A 57 4.83 0.38 -2.35
C GLY A 57 4.98 0.04 -3.83
N LEU A 58 4.17 -0.88 -4.34
CA LEU A 58 4.22 -1.27 -5.74
C LEU A 58 3.69 -0.16 -6.67
N THR A 59 2.69 0.61 -6.25
CA THR A 59 2.19 1.76 -7.04
C THR A 59 3.27 2.84 -7.21
N TYR A 60 4.20 2.95 -6.27
CA TYR A 60 5.34 3.85 -6.36
C TYR A 60 6.51 3.25 -7.16
N LEU A 61 6.86 1.99 -6.90
CA LEU A 61 8.03 1.35 -7.51
C LEU A 61 7.88 1.14 -9.02
N TYR A 62 6.68 0.80 -9.50
CA TYR A 62 6.45 0.57 -10.93
C TYR A 62 6.73 1.79 -11.80
N PRO A 63 6.09 2.95 -11.57
CA PRO A 63 6.39 4.14 -12.35
C PRO A 63 7.84 4.58 -12.21
N LEU A 64 8.44 4.42 -11.03
CA LEU A 64 9.83 4.77 -10.78
C LEU A 64 10.78 3.93 -11.64
N TYR A 65 10.56 2.61 -11.71
CA TYR A 65 11.31 1.70 -12.57
C TYR A 65 11.16 2.07 -14.05
N LEU A 66 9.92 2.24 -14.52
CA LEU A 66 9.63 2.55 -15.91
C LEU A 66 10.21 3.92 -16.34
N ALA A 67 10.19 4.92 -15.45
CA ALA A 67 10.74 6.24 -15.73
C ALA A 67 12.27 6.23 -15.71
N ARG A 68 12.91 5.63 -14.67
CA ARG A 68 14.35 5.74 -14.47
C ARG A 68 15.18 4.74 -15.26
N ILE A 69 14.67 3.53 -15.46
CA ILE A 69 15.40 2.45 -16.10
C ILE A 69 14.99 2.30 -17.57
N ARG A 70 13.68 2.31 -17.84
CA ARG A 70 13.18 2.19 -19.22
C ARG A 70 13.09 3.52 -19.97
N GLY A 71 13.18 4.67 -19.27
CA GLY A 71 13.06 5.99 -19.92
C GLY A 71 11.68 6.23 -20.53
N TYR A 72 10.62 5.55 -20.02
CA TYR A 72 9.26 5.71 -20.53
C TYR A 72 8.72 7.09 -20.20
N ASP A 73 7.98 7.67 -21.14
CA ASP A 73 7.19 8.86 -20.92
C ASP A 73 5.94 8.56 -20.06
N SER A 74 5.31 9.62 -19.58
CA SER A 74 4.15 9.48 -18.67
C SER A 74 2.98 8.71 -19.31
N LEU A 75 2.83 8.76 -20.62
CA LEU A 75 1.76 8.05 -21.34
C LEU A 75 1.99 6.54 -21.26
N ARG A 76 3.20 6.08 -21.62
CA ARG A 76 3.56 4.65 -21.58
C ARG A 76 3.54 4.08 -20.17
N ILE A 77 3.96 4.88 -19.17
CA ILE A 77 3.82 4.50 -17.76
C ILE A 77 2.36 4.29 -17.41
N GLY A 78 1.49 5.23 -17.81
CA GLY A 78 0.05 5.15 -17.60
C GLY A 78 -0.57 3.90 -18.24
N GLU A 79 -0.23 3.59 -19.49
CA GLU A 79 -0.68 2.38 -20.19
C GLU A 79 -0.29 1.10 -19.45
N THR A 80 0.95 1.04 -18.96
CA THR A 80 1.44 -0.14 -18.23
C THR A 80 0.74 -0.30 -16.88
N VAL A 81 0.57 0.78 -16.13
CA VAL A 81 -0.07 0.73 -14.79
C VAL A 81 -1.58 0.54 -14.90
N PHE A 82 -2.21 0.99 -15.99
CA PHE A 82 -3.64 0.84 -16.25
C PHE A 82 -4.11 -0.62 -16.20
N VAL A 83 -3.25 -1.57 -16.58
CA VAL A 83 -3.55 -3.02 -16.52
C VAL A 83 -4.03 -3.43 -15.12
N THR A 84 -3.35 -2.98 -14.06
CA THR A 84 -3.77 -3.29 -12.68
C THR A 84 -5.17 -2.77 -12.38
N GLY A 85 -5.47 -1.52 -12.76
CA GLY A 85 -6.79 -0.91 -12.56
C GLY A 85 -7.89 -1.62 -13.34
N LEU A 86 -7.61 -1.99 -14.60
CA LEU A 86 -8.53 -2.73 -15.45
C LEU A 86 -8.90 -4.08 -14.83
N PHE A 87 -7.90 -4.85 -14.40
CA PHE A 87 -8.15 -6.15 -13.78
C PHE A 87 -8.80 -6.05 -12.40
N MET A 88 -8.53 -5.01 -11.63
CA MET A 88 -9.30 -4.70 -10.42
C MET A 88 -10.78 -4.46 -10.76
N PHE A 89 -11.05 -3.65 -11.77
CA PHE A 89 -12.42 -3.35 -12.20
C PHE A 89 -13.16 -4.60 -12.67
N LEU A 90 -12.54 -5.42 -13.52
CA LEU A 90 -13.12 -6.66 -14.01
C LEU A 90 -13.33 -7.71 -12.90
N ALA A 91 -12.42 -7.77 -11.93
CA ALA A 91 -12.52 -8.69 -10.80
C ALA A 91 -13.59 -8.27 -9.79
N ALA A 92 -13.92 -6.99 -9.68
CA ALA A 92 -14.83 -6.46 -8.66
C ALA A 92 -16.21 -7.18 -8.63
N PRO A 93 -16.96 -7.31 -9.74
CA PRO A 93 -18.24 -8.01 -9.73
C PRO A 93 -18.07 -9.51 -9.44
N ILE A 94 -17.02 -10.14 -9.93
CA ILE A 94 -16.74 -11.56 -9.73
C ILE A 94 -16.46 -11.83 -8.25
N VAL A 95 -15.57 -11.05 -7.65
CA VAL A 95 -15.23 -11.16 -6.23
C VAL A 95 -16.43 -10.80 -5.35
N GLY A 96 -17.24 -9.81 -5.75
CA GLY A 96 -18.47 -9.46 -5.06
C GLY A 96 -19.49 -10.60 -5.00
N MET A 97 -19.65 -11.33 -6.11
CA MET A 97 -20.50 -12.52 -6.17
C MET A 97 -19.89 -13.68 -5.37
N LEU A 98 -18.59 -13.86 -5.47
CA LEU A 98 -17.85 -14.94 -4.80
C LEU A 98 -17.85 -14.75 -3.26
N SER A 99 -17.75 -13.52 -2.80
CA SER A 99 -17.79 -13.16 -1.36
C SER A 99 -19.13 -13.51 -0.67
N ARG A 100 -20.19 -13.74 -1.47
CA ARG A 100 -21.50 -14.21 -0.95
C ARG A 100 -21.61 -15.73 -0.83
N LYS A 101 -20.75 -16.47 -1.56
CA LYS A 101 -20.82 -17.93 -1.67
C LYS A 101 -19.64 -18.63 -0.97
N VAL A 102 -18.52 -17.96 -0.86
CA VAL A 102 -17.27 -18.50 -0.33
C VAL A 102 -16.91 -17.76 0.96
N ASP A 103 -16.33 -18.48 1.93
CA ASP A 103 -15.84 -17.89 3.17
C ASP A 103 -14.86 -16.74 2.86
N PRO A 104 -15.12 -15.53 3.35
CA PRO A 104 -14.27 -14.36 3.13
C PRO A 104 -12.79 -14.59 3.50
N ARG A 105 -12.52 -15.44 4.49
CA ARG A 105 -11.15 -15.78 4.93
C ARG A 105 -10.37 -16.49 3.83
N LYS A 106 -11.04 -17.40 3.09
CA LYS A 106 -10.41 -18.11 1.96
C LYS A 106 -10.10 -17.16 0.81
N LEU A 107 -11.01 -16.20 0.54
CA LEU A 107 -10.79 -15.17 -0.48
C LEU A 107 -9.61 -14.25 -0.13
N ILE A 108 -9.52 -13.83 1.13
CA ILE A 108 -8.40 -13.01 1.61
C ILE A 108 -7.09 -13.79 1.49
N PHE A 109 -7.07 -15.06 1.90
CA PHE A 109 -5.88 -15.90 1.79
C PHE A 109 -5.41 -16.05 0.35
N LEU A 110 -6.32 -16.40 -0.57
CA LEU A 110 -6.02 -16.54 -2.01
C LEU A 110 -5.57 -15.19 -2.60
N GLY A 111 -6.21 -14.08 -2.20
CA GLY A 111 -5.81 -12.75 -2.62
C GLY A 111 -4.41 -12.37 -2.13
N LEU A 112 -4.07 -12.63 -0.86
CA LEU A 112 -2.73 -12.39 -0.34
C LEU A 112 -1.68 -13.26 -1.02
N LEU A 113 -2.00 -14.53 -1.28
CA LEU A 113 -1.13 -15.45 -1.99
C LEU A 113 -0.87 -14.97 -3.43
N GLY A 114 -1.92 -14.62 -4.17
CA GLY A 114 -1.79 -14.08 -5.52
C GLY A 114 -1.02 -12.76 -5.55
N PHE A 115 -1.22 -11.89 -4.54
CA PHE A 115 -0.46 -10.65 -4.40
C PHE A 115 1.04 -10.93 -4.15
N ALA A 116 1.35 -11.89 -3.27
CA ALA A 116 2.73 -12.31 -3.00
C ALA A 116 3.40 -12.91 -4.24
N ILE A 117 2.69 -13.75 -5.00
CA ILE A 117 3.20 -14.31 -6.26
C ILE A 117 3.48 -13.19 -7.27
N SER A 118 2.54 -12.25 -7.45
CA SER A 118 2.72 -11.10 -8.32
C SER A 118 3.93 -10.24 -7.95
N ALA A 119 4.19 -10.06 -6.64
CA ALA A 119 5.36 -9.35 -6.16
C ALA A 119 6.66 -10.16 -6.36
N PHE A 120 6.59 -11.47 -6.19
CA PHE A 120 7.74 -12.37 -6.38
C PHE A 120 8.16 -12.45 -7.86
N GLU A 121 7.23 -12.47 -8.78
CA GLU A 121 7.49 -12.44 -10.23
C GLU A 121 8.28 -11.20 -10.67
N LEU A 122 8.22 -10.11 -9.90
CA LEU A 122 9.00 -8.90 -10.16
C LEU A 122 10.43 -8.95 -9.61
N THR A 123 10.80 -9.99 -8.87
CA THR A 123 12.16 -10.09 -8.29
C THR A 123 13.25 -10.16 -9.37
N PRO A 124 13.08 -10.94 -10.48
CA PRO A 124 14.06 -10.99 -11.56
C PRO A 124 13.89 -9.86 -12.59
N ILE A 125 13.29 -8.73 -12.25
CA ILE A 125 13.09 -7.62 -13.18
C ILE A 125 14.42 -7.11 -13.74
N THR A 126 14.55 -7.11 -15.07
CA THR A 126 15.75 -6.66 -15.79
C THR A 126 15.46 -5.42 -16.63
N GLU A 127 16.49 -4.83 -17.22
CA GLU A 127 16.35 -3.66 -18.10
C GLU A 127 15.49 -3.93 -19.34
N ASP A 128 15.36 -5.18 -19.76
CA ASP A 128 14.63 -5.57 -20.98
C ASP A 128 13.13 -5.74 -20.77
N TRP A 129 12.67 -5.80 -19.51
CA TRP A 129 11.25 -6.00 -19.23
C TRP A 129 10.41 -4.82 -19.73
N ALA A 130 9.46 -5.14 -20.60
CA ALA A 130 8.55 -4.20 -21.22
C ALA A 130 7.10 -4.48 -20.79
N PHE A 131 6.15 -3.95 -21.55
CA PHE A 131 4.72 -4.10 -21.28
C PHE A 131 4.27 -5.57 -21.19
N ASN A 132 4.77 -6.43 -22.08
CA ASN A 132 4.33 -7.83 -22.15
C ASN A 132 4.73 -8.63 -20.91
N GLU A 133 5.96 -8.47 -20.45
CA GLU A 133 6.49 -9.15 -19.27
C GLU A 133 5.80 -8.63 -17.98
N LEU A 134 5.49 -7.35 -17.95
CA LEU A 134 4.82 -6.70 -16.81
C LEU A 134 3.30 -6.94 -16.80
N PHE A 135 2.70 -7.36 -17.93
CA PHE A 135 1.25 -7.52 -18.06
C PHE A 135 0.69 -8.55 -17.07
N PHE A 136 1.27 -9.75 -17.02
CA PHE A 136 0.77 -10.81 -16.16
C PHE A 136 0.90 -10.49 -14.66
N PRO A 137 2.06 -10.05 -14.13
CA PRO A 137 2.17 -9.63 -12.74
C PRO A 137 1.19 -8.50 -12.37
N GLN A 138 0.96 -7.55 -13.27
CA GLN A 138 0.02 -6.45 -13.05
C GLN A 138 -1.43 -6.91 -13.02
N ALA A 139 -1.82 -7.79 -13.93
CA ALA A 139 -3.15 -8.39 -14.00
C ALA A 139 -3.44 -9.20 -12.74
N LEU A 140 -2.51 -10.08 -12.36
CA LEU A 140 -2.59 -10.91 -11.16
C LEU A 140 -2.70 -10.02 -9.90
N ARG A 141 -1.89 -8.96 -9.83
CA ARG A 141 -1.94 -7.98 -8.73
C ARG A 141 -3.32 -7.32 -8.62
N GLY A 142 -3.90 -6.89 -9.74
CA GLY A 142 -5.22 -6.24 -9.77
C GLY A 142 -6.33 -7.15 -9.23
N VAL A 143 -6.39 -8.39 -9.70
CA VAL A 143 -7.34 -9.40 -9.21
C VAL A 143 -7.13 -9.68 -7.73
N SER A 144 -5.89 -9.90 -7.32
CA SER A 144 -5.50 -10.24 -5.95
C SER A 144 -5.84 -9.14 -4.96
N LEU A 145 -5.59 -7.87 -5.32
CA LEU A 145 -5.97 -6.72 -4.52
C LEU A 145 -7.48 -6.67 -4.29
N MET A 146 -8.28 -6.93 -5.34
CA MET A 146 -9.73 -6.92 -5.20
C MET A 146 -10.22 -8.08 -4.33
N MET A 147 -9.61 -9.26 -4.45
CA MET A 147 -9.88 -10.42 -3.60
C MET A 147 -9.54 -10.19 -2.12
N CYS A 148 -8.63 -9.27 -1.81
CA CYS A 148 -8.35 -8.85 -0.44
C CYS A 148 -9.25 -7.71 0.01
N MET A 149 -9.31 -6.62 -0.75
CA MET A 149 -9.97 -5.37 -0.32
C MET A 149 -11.45 -5.55 -0.03
N LEU A 150 -12.18 -6.26 -0.89
CA LEU A 150 -13.62 -6.38 -0.80
C LEU A 150 -14.04 -7.20 0.43
N PRO A 151 -13.50 -8.42 0.67
CA PRO A 151 -13.84 -9.18 1.87
C PRO A 151 -13.33 -8.54 3.17
N ILE A 152 -12.15 -7.92 3.18
CA ILE A 152 -11.63 -7.25 4.37
C ILE A 152 -12.54 -6.08 4.77
N ASN A 153 -12.96 -5.25 3.81
CA ASN A 153 -13.91 -4.16 4.06
C ASN A 153 -15.25 -4.72 4.62
N SER A 154 -15.76 -5.77 4.00
CA SER A 154 -17.01 -6.39 4.40
C SER A 154 -16.97 -6.99 5.81
N LEU A 155 -15.88 -7.68 6.16
CA LEU A 155 -15.67 -8.25 7.51
C LEU A 155 -15.44 -7.18 8.57
N ALA A 156 -14.63 -6.17 8.26
CA ALA A 156 -14.28 -5.12 9.22
C ALA A 156 -15.48 -4.21 9.55
N LEU A 157 -16.27 -3.86 8.54
CA LEU A 157 -17.37 -2.91 8.70
C LEU A 157 -18.73 -3.58 8.93
N GLY A 158 -18.86 -4.85 8.51
CA GLY A 158 -20.13 -5.57 8.56
C GLY A 158 -20.62 -5.95 9.96
N THR A 159 -19.74 -5.94 10.97
CA THR A 159 -20.11 -6.21 12.39
C THR A 159 -20.47 -4.94 13.16
N LEU A 160 -20.24 -3.77 12.58
CA LEU A 160 -20.49 -2.50 13.24
C LEU A 160 -21.95 -2.05 13.04
N PRO A 161 -22.55 -1.38 14.04
CA PRO A 161 -23.86 -0.76 13.90
C PRO A 161 -23.87 0.29 12.78
N PRO A 162 -24.97 0.44 12.02
CA PRO A 162 -25.04 1.32 10.85
C PRO A 162 -24.67 2.79 11.13
N ASP A 163 -24.99 3.27 12.32
CA ASP A 163 -24.67 4.63 12.79
C ASP A 163 -23.16 4.86 12.93
N ARG A 164 -22.37 3.81 13.19
CA ARG A 164 -20.92 3.89 13.36
C ARG A 164 -20.12 3.59 12.09
N VAL A 165 -20.71 2.90 11.12
CA VAL A 165 -20.03 2.48 9.88
C VAL A 165 -19.40 3.68 9.16
N LYS A 166 -20.10 4.82 9.10
CA LYS A 166 -19.59 6.02 8.42
C LYS A 166 -18.26 6.51 9.02
N ASN A 167 -18.18 6.61 10.33
CA ASN A 167 -16.98 7.08 11.04
C ASN A 167 -15.87 6.01 11.03
N ALA A 168 -16.25 4.74 11.18
CA ALA A 168 -15.35 3.61 11.11
C ALA A 168 -14.72 3.46 9.71
N SER A 169 -15.45 3.71 8.63
CA SER A 169 -14.91 3.69 7.26
C SER A 169 -13.80 4.71 7.05
N GLY A 170 -13.96 5.91 7.62
CA GLY A 170 -12.91 6.93 7.59
C GLY A 170 -11.65 6.47 8.31
N LEU A 171 -11.79 5.90 9.50
CA LEU A 171 -10.69 5.37 10.31
C LEU A 171 -10.00 4.19 9.61
N PHE A 172 -10.76 3.32 8.96
CA PHE A 172 -10.26 2.19 8.20
C PHE A 172 -9.41 2.63 6.99
N ASN A 173 -9.87 3.64 6.25
CA ASN A 173 -9.11 4.23 5.15
C ASN A 173 -7.85 4.96 5.64
N LEU A 174 -7.94 5.66 6.78
CA LEU A 174 -6.79 6.28 7.42
C LEU A 174 -5.72 5.24 7.76
N THR A 175 -6.13 4.11 8.35
CA THR A 175 -5.21 3.00 8.68
C THR A 175 -4.51 2.45 7.44
N ARG A 176 -5.21 2.29 6.32
CA ARG A 176 -4.62 1.89 5.03
C ARG A 176 -3.58 2.90 4.55
N ASN A 177 -3.91 4.19 4.59
CA ASN A 177 -3.01 5.25 4.14
C ASN A 177 -1.77 5.37 5.04
N LEU A 178 -1.92 5.16 6.35
CA LEU A 178 -0.78 5.09 7.28
C LEU A 178 0.13 3.90 6.94
N GLY A 179 -0.45 2.73 6.66
CA GLY A 179 0.32 1.59 6.16
C GLY A 179 1.11 1.94 4.91
N GLY A 180 0.47 2.61 3.96
CA GLY A 180 1.11 3.10 2.73
C GLY A 180 2.26 4.06 2.99
N ALA A 181 2.08 5.03 3.88
CA ALA A 181 3.11 6.00 4.25
C ALA A 181 4.33 5.33 4.89
N VAL A 182 4.09 4.39 5.82
CA VAL A 182 5.17 3.59 6.45
C VAL A 182 5.88 2.73 5.41
N GLY A 183 5.12 2.08 4.52
CA GLY A 183 5.68 1.27 3.43
C GLY A 183 6.56 2.08 2.49
N LEU A 184 6.09 3.24 2.04
CA LEU A 184 6.86 4.14 1.18
C LEU A 184 8.13 4.65 1.86
N ALA A 185 8.06 5.01 3.15
CA ALA A 185 9.23 5.46 3.91
C ALA A 185 10.29 4.34 4.00
N ALA A 186 9.87 3.11 4.31
CA ALA A 186 10.75 1.95 4.37
C ALA A 186 11.39 1.64 3.01
N ILE A 187 10.59 1.61 1.93
CA ILE A 187 11.06 1.35 0.57
C ILE A 187 12.08 2.41 0.12
N ASN A 188 11.77 3.70 0.34
CA ASN A 188 12.70 4.77 -0.03
C ASN A 188 14.01 4.69 0.75
N THR A 189 13.96 4.38 2.03
CA THR A 189 15.16 4.21 2.86
C THR A 189 16.03 3.06 2.36
N ILE A 190 15.41 1.92 2.02
CA ILE A 190 16.13 0.76 1.47
C ILE A 190 16.73 1.10 0.10
N LEU A 191 15.96 1.76 -0.76
CA LEU A 191 16.40 2.14 -2.10
C LEU A 191 17.60 3.10 -2.04
N GLN A 192 17.52 4.14 -1.22
CA GLN A 192 18.63 5.08 -1.03
C GLN A 192 19.89 4.39 -0.52
N ARG A 193 19.79 3.60 0.56
CA ARG A 193 20.92 2.87 1.11
C ARG A 193 21.57 1.94 0.08
N ARG A 194 20.80 1.22 -0.72
CA ARG A 194 21.33 0.35 -1.76
C ARG A 194 22.01 1.13 -2.88
N THR A 195 21.42 2.24 -3.29
CA THR A 195 22.01 3.13 -4.29
C THR A 195 23.34 3.70 -3.81
N ASP A 196 23.44 4.17 -2.56
CA ASP A 196 24.66 4.72 -1.97
C ASP A 196 25.77 3.66 -1.86
N ILE A 197 25.42 2.43 -1.44
CA ILE A 197 26.37 1.31 -1.36
C ILE A 197 26.94 0.97 -2.74
N HIS A 198 26.10 0.84 -3.75
CA HIS A 198 26.55 0.54 -5.10
C HIS A 198 27.34 1.69 -5.73
N ALA A 199 26.96 2.94 -5.47
CA ALA A 199 27.70 4.10 -5.93
C ALA A 199 29.11 4.17 -5.32
N SER A 200 29.26 3.88 -4.02
CA SER A 200 30.56 3.84 -3.35
C SER A 200 31.45 2.71 -3.89
N GLN A 201 30.91 1.52 -4.10
CA GLN A 201 31.63 0.39 -4.69
C GLN A 201 32.13 0.71 -6.11
N LEU A 202 31.30 1.34 -6.93
CA LEU A 202 31.70 1.76 -8.27
C LEU A 202 32.83 2.82 -8.24
N SER A 203 32.73 3.80 -7.33
CA SER A 203 33.75 4.84 -7.19
C SER A 203 35.10 4.29 -6.73
N GLU A 204 35.12 3.29 -5.86
CA GLU A 204 36.33 2.58 -5.45
C GLU A 204 37.01 1.85 -6.63
N HIS A 205 36.21 1.15 -7.46
CA HIS A 205 36.71 0.41 -8.61
C HIS A 205 37.27 1.34 -9.71
N VAL A 206 36.66 2.50 -9.91
CA VAL A 206 37.13 3.49 -10.89
C VAL A 206 38.40 4.22 -10.39
N GLY A 207 38.53 4.43 -9.08
CA GLY A 207 39.71 5.07 -8.47
C GLY A 207 41.00 4.27 -8.59
N TRP A 208 40.93 2.94 -8.71
CA TRP A 208 42.12 2.06 -8.85
C TRP A 208 42.60 1.90 -10.29
N GLY A 209 41.89 2.40 -11.28
CA GLY A 209 42.24 2.31 -12.70
C GLY A 209 42.95 3.54 -13.28
N SER A 210 43.21 4.57 -12.46
CA SER A 210 43.82 5.83 -12.91
C SER A 210 45.28 6.06 -12.40
N SER A 211 46.00 5.00 -12.06
CA SER A 211 47.45 5.07 -11.74
C SER A 211 48.32 4.46 -12.82
#